data_d8ec447338b5167925150c3b4768da48
#
_entry.id   d8ec447338b5167925150c3b4768da48
#
_cell.length_a   1.000
_cell.length_b   1.000
_cell.length_c   1.000
_cell.angle_alpha   90.00
_cell.angle_beta   90.00
_cell.angle_gamma   90.00
#
_symmetry.space_group_name_H-M   'P 1'
#
loop_
_entity.id
_entity.type
_entity.pdbx_description
1 polymer ?
#
loop_
_entity_poly.entity_id
_entity_poly.type
_entity_poly.pdbx_seq_one_letter_code
_entity_poly.pdbx_strand_id
1 'polypeptide(L)'
;TSCKIPTLAEAIQYLGGNAMLMIADGWEYRDEIYDILASENALSNSIILATGDKKEISSWLASKTVMPLVISSSAKNGNAKSYVSKTLSAGCIGTLLSAKNPYNSVFKDGVQSKFKDAGRAVIDMTNSDICGGREDNPTGWNDITKRGFSVIITNDIEGFNAYRARVKSYKTSLTSDLEKAQATDTALCSTSTANKLKKTITEAKNTLSSSMSESELMEADYSLRLAMEALADRTENDNGKTVTPGRITAVVLVVIALIIFEIVFDTLRRKKVSKRRTENGRAHSSGKK
;
A
#
# COMPACT_ATOMS: atom_id res chain seq x y z
N THR A 1 -8.42 3.77 -38.06
CA THR A 1 -8.38 2.37 -37.53
C THR A 1 -9.58 2.23 -36.62
N SER A 2 -10.58 1.41 -36.98
CA SER A 2 -11.70 1.08 -36.10
C SER A 2 -11.19 0.11 -35.04
N CYS A 3 -11.14 0.54 -33.78
CA CYS A 3 -10.86 -0.36 -32.69
C CYS A 3 -12.13 -1.14 -32.35
N LYS A 4 -12.09 -2.46 -32.41
CA LYS A 4 -13.16 -3.33 -31.92
C LYS A 4 -13.08 -3.36 -30.38
N ILE A 5 -14.19 -3.11 -29.72
CA ILE A 5 -14.29 -3.32 -28.27
C ILE A 5 -14.32 -4.84 -28.03
N PRO A 6 -13.41 -5.41 -27.21
CA PRO A 6 -13.42 -6.84 -26.96
C PRO A 6 -14.63 -7.22 -26.12
N THR A 7 -15.11 -8.45 -26.30
CA THR A 7 -16.09 -9.07 -25.42
C THR A 7 -15.45 -9.43 -24.08
N LEU A 8 -16.26 -9.72 -23.05
CA LEU A 8 -15.74 -10.16 -21.75
C LEU A 8 -14.94 -11.47 -21.89
N ALA A 9 -15.40 -12.43 -22.69
CA ALA A 9 -14.67 -13.67 -22.95
C ALA A 9 -13.30 -13.41 -23.61
N GLU A 10 -13.25 -12.56 -24.66
CA GLU A 10 -11.99 -12.18 -25.29
C GLU A 10 -11.01 -11.50 -24.31
N ALA A 11 -11.52 -10.66 -23.39
CA ALA A 11 -10.69 -10.03 -22.37
C ALA A 11 -10.14 -11.05 -21.36
N ILE A 12 -10.95 -12.01 -20.91
CA ILE A 12 -10.52 -13.08 -20.02
C ILE A 12 -9.44 -13.94 -20.67
N GLN A 13 -9.64 -14.34 -21.92
CA GLN A 13 -8.69 -15.15 -22.69
C GLN A 13 -7.35 -14.40 -22.89
N TYR A 14 -7.42 -13.09 -23.17
CA TYR A 14 -6.22 -12.25 -23.33
C TYR A 14 -5.40 -12.15 -22.04
N LEU A 15 -6.06 -12.02 -20.88
CA LEU A 15 -5.38 -11.97 -19.58
C LEU A 15 -4.75 -13.31 -19.19
N GLY A 16 -5.29 -14.45 -19.69
CA GLY A 16 -4.71 -15.77 -19.53
C GLY A 16 -4.43 -16.17 -18.08
N GLY A 17 -5.16 -15.63 -17.12
CA GLY A 17 -4.95 -15.85 -15.68
C GLY A 17 -3.77 -15.08 -15.06
N ASN A 18 -3.04 -14.28 -15.84
CA ASN A 18 -1.89 -13.50 -15.34
C ASN A 18 -2.29 -12.28 -14.50
N ALA A 19 -3.55 -11.89 -14.56
CA ALA A 19 -4.11 -10.78 -13.78
C ALA A 19 -5.51 -11.13 -13.29
N MET A 20 -5.91 -10.50 -12.19
CA MET A 20 -7.27 -10.54 -11.71
C MET A 20 -8.08 -9.46 -12.43
N LEU A 21 -9.23 -9.84 -12.99
CA LEU A 21 -10.15 -8.92 -13.64
C LEU A 21 -11.16 -8.37 -12.63
N MET A 22 -11.30 -7.04 -12.53
CA MET A 22 -12.40 -6.43 -11.79
C MET A 22 -13.42 -5.85 -12.75
N ILE A 23 -14.66 -6.34 -12.68
CA ILE A 23 -15.77 -5.92 -13.53
C ILE A 23 -16.56 -4.87 -12.76
N ALA A 24 -16.37 -3.61 -13.16
CA ALA A 24 -17.14 -2.47 -12.68
C ALA A 24 -18.41 -2.30 -13.51
N ASP A 25 -19.42 -1.64 -12.94
CA ASP A 25 -20.68 -1.28 -13.60
C ASP A 25 -21.45 -2.43 -14.27
N GLY A 26 -21.11 -3.67 -13.90
CA GLY A 26 -21.71 -4.89 -14.47
C GLY A 26 -22.79 -5.54 -13.60
N TRP A 27 -23.19 -4.93 -12.47
CA TRP A 27 -24.08 -5.59 -11.51
C TRP A 27 -25.48 -5.93 -12.07
N GLU A 28 -25.97 -5.13 -12.99
CA GLU A 28 -27.26 -5.39 -13.66
C GLU A 28 -27.22 -6.66 -14.53
N TYR A 29 -26.04 -6.99 -15.08
CA TYR A 29 -25.78 -8.14 -15.95
C TYR A 29 -25.07 -9.27 -15.21
N ARG A 30 -25.18 -9.34 -13.89
CA ARG A 30 -24.41 -10.25 -13.04
C ARG A 30 -24.61 -11.73 -13.36
N ASP A 31 -25.77 -12.12 -13.86
CA ASP A 31 -26.05 -13.52 -14.22
C ASP A 31 -25.34 -13.89 -15.53
N GLU A 32 -25.43 -13.05 -16.55
CA GLU A 32 -24.71 -13.22 -17.82
C GLU A 32 -23.20 -13.18 -17.61
N ILE A 33 -22.72 -12.26 -16.76
CA ILE A 33 -21.30 -12.17 -16.39
C ILE A 33 -20.88 -13.47 -15.68
N TYR A 34 -21.67 -13.97 -14.73
CA TYR A 34 -21.40 -15.22 -14.04
C TYR A 34 -21.29 -16.41 -15.00
N ASP A 35 -22.20 -16.52 -15.95
CA ASP A 35 -22.20 -17.61 -16.95
C ASP A 35 -20.96 -17.56 -17.83
N ILE A 36 -20.55 -16.36 -18.29
CA ILE A 36 -19.31 -16.19 -19.05
C ILE A 36 -18.09 -16.55 -18.19
N LEU A 37 -18.00 -16.05 -16.95
CA LEU A 37 -16.88 -16.36 -16.06
C LEU A 37 -16.80 -17.87 -15.74
N ALA A 38 -17.93 -18.52 -15.61
CA ALA A 38 -18.00 -19.97 -15.38
C ALA A 38 -17.55 -20.75 -16.61
N SER A 39 -18.01 -20.37 -17.81
CA SER A 39 -17.62 -21.02 -19.06
C SER A 39 -16.13 -20.86 -19.38
N GLU A 40 -15.54 -19.71 -19.07
CA GLU A 40 -14.12 -19.43 -19.24
C GLU A 40 -13.24 -19.91 -18.07
N ASN A 41 -13.81 -20.58 -17.07
CA ASN A 41 -13.14 -21.02 -15.84
C ASN A 41 -12.44 -19.88 -15.07
N ALA A 42 -13.04 -18.69 -15.08
CA ALA A 42 -12.46 -17.43 -14.59
C ALA A 42 -13.08 -16.92 -13.27
N LEU A 43 -13.99 -17.69 -12.63
CA LEU A 43 -14.67 -17.28 -11.38
C LEU A 43 -13.70 -16.98 -10.23
N SER A 44 -12.57 -17.69 -10.17
CA SER A 44 -11.54 -17.47 -9.13
C SER A 44 -10.60 -16.29 -9.41
N ASN A 45 -10.54 -15.84 -10.67
CA ASN A 45 -9.65 -14.78 -11.14
C ASN A 45 -10.39 -13.49 -11.50
N SER A 46 -11.69 -13.43 -11.22
CA SER A 46 -12.50 -12.27 -11.55
C SER A 46 -13.33 -11.81 -10.35
N ILE A 47 -13.42 -10.50 -10.19
CA ILE A 47 -14.18 -9.84 -9.13
C ILE A 47 -15.34 -9.07 -9.75
N ILE A 48 -16.54 -9.27 -9.24
CA ILE A 48 -17.72 -8.49 -9.65
C ILE A 48 -17.95 -7.38 -8.62
N LEU A 49 -17.99 -6.14 -9.05
CA LEU A 49 -18.33 -5.00 -8.20
C LEU A 49 -19.87 -4.89 -8.08
N ALA A 50 -20.38 -5.20 -6.90
CA ALA A 50 -21.81 -5.16 -6.62
C ALA A 50 -22.24 -3.76 -6.15
N THR A 51 -23.21 -3.19 -6.82
CA THR A 51 -23.86 -1.91 -6.48
C THR A 51 -25.23 -2.08 -5.81
N GLY A 52 -25.75 -3.30 -5.77
CA GLY A 52 -26.99 -3.68 -5.12
C GLY A 52 -26.99 -3.58 -3.59
N ASP A 53 -28.17 -3.69 -2.99
CA ASP A 53 -28.25 -3.77 -1.53
C ASP A 53 -27.68 -5.09 -0.99
N LYS A 54 -27.37 -5.14 0.31
CA LYS A 54 -26.69 -6.30 0.90
C LYS A 54 -27.57 -7.56 0.93
N LYS A 55 -28.89 -7.42 0.95
CA LYS A 55 -29.83 -8.56 0.90
C LYS A 55 -29.90 -9.12 -0.51
N GLU A 56 -29.94 -8.26 -1.52
CA GLU A 56 -29.88 -8.68 -2.93
C GLU A 56 -28.59 -9.43 -3.23
N ILE A 57 -27.43 -8.89 -2.83
CA ILE A 57 -26.11 -9.52 -3.00
C ILE A 57 -26.09 -10.90 -2.33
N SER A 58 -26.53 -10.98 -1.07
CA SER A 58 -26.56 -12.25 -0.33
C SER A 58 -27.45 -13.29 -0.99
N SER A 59 -28.64 -12.89 -1.43
CA SER A 59 -29.59 -13.79 -2.10
C SER A 59 -29.03 -14.30 -3.43
N TRP A 60 -28.39 -13.43 -4.19
CA TRP A 60 -27.78 -13.81 -5.46
C TRP A 60 -26.60 -14.78 -5.25
N LEU A 61 -25.70 -14.50 -4.31
CA LEU A 61 -24.58 -15.38 -3.97
C LEU A 61 -25.07 -16.76 -3.52
N ALA A 62 -26.12 -16.82 -2.70
CA ALA A 62 -26.71 -18.08 -2.23
C ALA A 62 -27.33 -18.92 -3.36
N SER A 63 -27.66 -18.32 -4.51
CA SER A 63 -28.21 -19.03 -5.67
C SER A 63 -27.14 -19.68 -6.56
N LYS A 64 -25.84 -19.41 -6.33
CA LYS A 64 -24.76 -19.86 -7.21
C LYS A 64 -24.14 -21.18 -6.72
N THR A 65 -23.86 -22.07 -7.65
CA THR A 65 -23.21 -23.36 -7.36
C THR A 65 -21.75 -23.19 -6.98
N VAL A 66 -21.05 -22.31 -7.71
CA VAL A 66 -19.68 -21.89 -7.41
C VAL A 66 -19.74 -20.42 -7.04
N MET A 67 -19.26 -20.09 -5.84
CA MET A 67 -19.35 -18.72 -5.34
C MET A 67 -18.40 -17.79 -6.10
N PRO A 68 -18.90 -16.76 -6.79
CA PRO A 68 -18.06 -15.76 -7.44
C PRO A 68 -17.45 -14.82 -6.40
N LEU A 69 -16.32 -14.19 -6.75
CA LEU A 69 -15.70 -13.16 -5.93
C LEU A 69 -16.46 -11.85 -6.10
N VAL A 70 -17.11 -11.38 -5.03
CA VAL A 70 -17.90 -10.15 -5.04
C VAL A 70 -17.37 -9.12 -4.06
N ILE A 71 -17.20 -7.91 -4.53
CA ILE A 71 -16.88 -6.73 -3.73
C ILE A 71 -18.08 -5.80 -3.72
N SER A 72 -18.46 -5.31 -2.54
CA SER A 72 -19.48 -4.28 -2.46
C SER A 72 -18.91 -2.89 -2.68
N SER A 73 -19.62 -2.03 -3.39
CA SER A 73 -19.30 -0.61 -3.39
C SER A 73 -19.65 0.04 -2.04
N SER A 74 -18.95 1.12 -1.69
CA SER A 74 -19.19 1.83 -0.45
C SER A 74 -20.58 2.40 -0.38
N ALA A 75 -21.22 2.23 0.77
CA ALA A 75 -22.39 3.02 1.08
C ALA A 75 -22.01 4.49 1.33
N LYS A 76 -22.87 5.37 0.91
CA LYS A 76 -22.87 6.77 1.33
C LYS A 76 -22.97 6.83 2.87
N ASN A 77 -22.27 7.78 3.48
CA ASN A 77 -22.40 8.26 4.87
C ASN A 77 -23.40 7.50 5.76
N GLY A 78 -23.05 6.29 6.15
CA GLY A 78 -23.86 5.46 7.03
C GLY A 78 -23.10 5.08 8.29
N ASN A 79 -23.77 4.45 9.22
CA ASN A 79 -23.13 3.87 10.40
C ASN A 79 -22.09 2.82 9.95
N ALA A 80 -20.82 3.15 10.11
CA ALA A 80 -19.69 2.32 9.67
C ALA A 80 -19.75 0.90 10.25
N LYS A 81 -20.16 0.75 11.51
CA LYS A 81 -20.33 -0.56 12.15
C LYS A 81 -21.39 -1.40 11.45
N SER A 82 -22.53 -0.81 11.13
CA SER A 82 -23.62 -1.49 10.41
C SER A 82 -23.22 -1.84 8.98
N TYR A 83 -22.49 -0.96 8.32
CA TYR A 83 -21.96 -1.21 6.97
C TYR A 83 -21.04 -2.42 6.93
N VAL A 84 -20.04 -2.47 7.83
CA VAL A 84 -19.11 -3.62 7.93
C VAL A 84 -19.87 -4.91 8.17
N SER A 85 -20.73 -4.95 9.20
CA SER A 85 -21.50 -6.16 9.55
C SER A 85 -22.34 -6.65 8.37
N LYS A 86 -23.11 -5.76 7.72
CA LYS A 86 -23.98 -6.12 6.60
C LYS A 86 -23.16 -6.61 5.39
N THR A 87 -22.01 -5.98 5.11
CA THR A 87 -21.17 -6.39 3.98
C THR A 87 -20.54 -7.75 4.21
N LEU A 88 -20.05 -8.03 5.41
CA LEU A 88 -19.50 -9.34 5.78
C LEU A 88 -20.57 -10.42 5.73
N SER A 89 -21.78 -10.14 6.29
CA SER A 89 -22.90 -11.08 6.27
C SER A 89 -23.45 -11.36 4.87
N ALA A 90 -23.27 -10.44 3.93
CA ALA A 90 -23.67 -10.64 2.53
C ALA A 90 -22.75 -11.59 1.75
N GLY A 91 -21.64 -12.05 2.33
CA GLY A 91 -20.70 -12.96 1.68
C GLY A 91 -19.66 -12.27 0.78
N CYS A 92 -19.58 -10.93 0.78
CA CYS A 92 -18.59 -10.21 0.00
C CYS A 92 -17.16 -10.51 0.48
N ILE A 93 -16.22 -10.65 -0.46
CA ILE A 93 -14.79 -10.84 -0.16
C ILE A 93 -14.08 -9.53 0.20
N GLY A 94 -14.75 -8.40 0.04
CA GLY A 94 -14.20 -7.09 0.33
C GLY A 94 -15.17 -5.96 0.07
N THR A 95 -14.63 -4.76 0.13
CA THR A 95 -15.37 -3.54 -0.15
C THR A 95 -14.52 -2.54 -0.91
N LEU A 96 -15.13 -1.79 -1.81
CA LEU A 96 -14.55 -0.61 -2.44
C LEU A 96 -15.07 0.61 -1.67
N LEU A 97 -14.18 1.36 -1.06
CA LEU A 97 -14.48 2.59 -0.34
C LEU A 97 -14.13 3.80 -1.20
N SER A 98 -15.07 4.71 -1.29
CA SER A 98 -14.92 5.97 -2.02
C SER A 98 -15.52 7.10 -1.20
N ALA A 99 -14.78 8.18 -0.99
CA ALA A 99 -15.29 9.41 -0.39
C ALA A 99 -14.47 10.61 -0.87
N LYS A 100 -15.15 11.73 -1.13
CA LYS A 100 -14.50 12.98 -1.58
C LYS A 100 -13.70 13.69 -0.49
N ASN A 101 -13.79 13.25 0.77
CA ASN A 101 -13.15 13.89 1.90
C ASN A 101 -12.39 12.86 2.72
N PRO A 102 -11.06 13.01 2.89
CA PRO A 102 -10.23 12.11 3.67
C PRO A 102 -10.63 12.03 5.15
N TYR A 103 -11.40 12.98 5.63
CA TYR A 103 -11.93 13.02 7.00
C TYR A 103 -13.32 12.39 7.13
N ASN A 104 -13.84 11.76 6.06
CA ASN A 104 -15.12 11.08 6.10
C ASN A 104 -15.14 10.01 7.20
N SER A 105 -16.27 9.83 7.87
CA SER A 105 -16.44 8.85 8.94
C SER A 105 -16.13 7.42 8.50
N VAL A 106 -16.36 7.09 7.24
CA VAL A 106 -16.03 5.80 6.63
C VAL A 106 -14.54 5.44 6.79
N PHE A 107 -13.65 6.43 6.87
CA PHE A 107 -12.22 6.23 7.08
C PHE A 107 -11.82 6.36 8.55
N LYS A 108 -12.59 7.07 9.39
CA LYS A 108 -12.25 7.33 10.80
C LYS A 108 -12.65 6.20 11.75
N ASP A 109 -13.75 5.54 11.48
CA ASP A 109 -14.35 4.57 12.41
C ASP A 109 -13.74 3.17 12.35
N GLY A 110 -12.54 3.03 11.78
CA GLY A 110 -11.84 1.75 11.70
C GLY A 110 -12.55 0.74 10.79
N VAL A 111 -13.25 1.19 9.75
CA VAL A 111 -13.88 0.31 8.76
C VAL A 111 -12.83 -0.58 8.12
N GLN A 112 -11.69 0.00 7.71
CA GLN A 112 -10.60 -0.71 7.07
C GLN A 112 -10.04 -1.82 7.96
N SER A 113 -9.77 -1.52 9.23
CA SER A 113 -9.23 -2.50 10.19
C SER A 113 -10.20 -3.67 10.39
N LYS A 114 -11.51 -3.41 10.50
CA LYS A 114 -12.51 -4.47 10.68
C LYS A 114 -12.62 -5.41 9.47
N PHE A 115 -12.49 -4.89 8.25
CA PHE A 115 -12.40 -5.73 7.06
C PHE A 115 -11.11 -6.54 7.04
N LYS A 116 -9.98 -5.90 7.36
CA LYS A 116 -8.68 -6.56 7.46
C LYS A 116 -8.69 -7.69 8.50
N ASP A 117 -9.23 -7.44 9.69
CA ASP A 117 -9.35 -8.43 10.78
C ASP A 117 -10.23 -9.62 10.36
N ALA A 118 -11.21 -9.39 9.51
CA ALA A 118 -12.03 -10.42 8.91
C ALA A 118 -11.40 -11.11 7.68
N GLY A 119 -10.13 -10.79 7.34
CA GLY A 119 -9.45 -11.33 6.17
C GLY A 119 -10.05 -10.87 4.85
N ARG A 120 -10.66 -9.69 4.80
CA ARG A 120 -11.36 -9.15 3.63
C ARG A 120 -10.61 -7.98 3.02
N ALA A 121 -10.68 -7.88 1.69
CA ALA A 121 -10.04 -6.81 0.94
C ALA A 121 -10.73 -5.46 1.14
N VAL A 122 -9.95 -4.38 1.24
CA VAL A 122 -10.44 -3.01 1.20
C VAL A 122 -9.74 -2.31 0.05
N ILE A 123 -10.53 -1.86 -0.92
CA ILE A 123 -10.05 -1.20 -2.12
C ILE A 123 -10.24 0.30 -1.96
N ASP A 124 -9.20 1.06 -2.23
CA ASP A 124 -9.27 2.50 -2.39
C ASP A 124 -9.56 2.88 -3.83
N MET A 125 -10.49 3.79 -4.03
CA MET A 125 -10.77 4.38 -5.32
C MET A 125 -10.05 5.73 -5.41
N THR A 126 -8.98 5.78 -6.17
CA THR A 126 -8.07 6.95 -6.29
C THR A 126 -8.74 8.24 -6.75
N ASN A 127 -9.90 8.16 -7.39
CA ASN A 127 -10.69 9.34 -7.78
C ASN A 127 -11.36 10.06 -6.60
N SER A 128 -11.14 9.61 -5.38
CA SER A 128 -11.89 10.06 -4.20
C SER A 128 -11.18 11.10 -3.36
N ASP A 129 -10.06 11.65 -3.78
CA ASP A 129 -9.30 12.66 -3.02
C ASP A 129 -9.01 12.26 -1.56
N ILE A 130 -8.81 10.96 -1.30
CA ILE A 130 -8.58 10.45 0.06
C ILE A 130 -7.34 11.08 0.68
N CYS A 131 -6.35 11.38 -0.14
CA CYS A 131 -5.08 11.98 0.28
C CYS A 131 -4.87 13.39 -0.29
N GLY A 132 -5.95 14.09 -0.61
CA GLY A 132 -5.90 15.45 -1.15
C GLY A 132 -5.37 15.51 -2.59
N GLY A 133 -5.77 14.56 -3.44
CA GLY A 133 -5.38 14.51 -4.86
C GLY A 133 -3.94 14.04 -5.09
N ARG A 134 -3.36 13.30 -4.15
CA ARG A 134 -1.97 12.84 -4.20
C ARG A 134 -1.83 11.32 -4.15
N GLU A 135 -2.88 10.60 -4.48
CA GLU A 135 -2.94 9.15 -4.36
C GLU A 135 -1.95 8.45 -5.30
N ASP A 136 -1.74 8.98 -6.51
CA ASP A 136 -0.89 8.38 -7.55
C ASP A 136 0.59 8.81 -7.43
N ASN A 137 1.14 8.69 -6.23
CA ASN A 137 2.58 8.91 -5.98
C ASN A 137 3.01 8.18 -4.69
N PRO A 138 4.32 8.03 -4.42
CA PRO A 138 4.82 7.31 -3.25
C PRO A 138 4.24 7.75 -1.91
N THR A 139 4.00 9.03 -1.72
CA THR A 139 3.42 9.57 -0.48
C THR A 139 1.96 9.14 -0.32
N GLY A 140 1.17 9.24 -1.39
CA GLY A 140 -0.22 8.80 -1.40
C GLY A 140 -0.35 7.30 -1.20
N TRP A 141 0.43 6.50 -1.93
CA TRP A 141 0.42 5.03 -1.79
C TRP A 141 0.78 4.57 -0.37
N ASN A 142 1.74 5.25 0.27
CA ASN A 142 2.07 4.98 1.67
C ASN A 142 0.90 5.36 2.61
N ASP A 143 0.28 6.53 2.43
CA ASP A 143 -0.82 6.99 3.27
C ASP A 143 -2.06 6.08 3.15
N ILE A 144 -2.44 5.67 1.93
CA ILE A 144 -3.53 4.73 1.67
C ILE A 144 -3.25 3.39 2.39
N THR A 145 -2.03 2.88 2.28
CA THR A 145 -1.64 1.63 2.96
C THR A 145 -1.69 1.77 4.48
N LYS A 146 -1.22 2.88 5.05
CA LYS A 146 -1.30 3.16 6.50
C LYS A 146 -2.73 3.25 7.00
N ARG A 147 -3.65 3.71 6.16
CA ARG A 147 -5.09 3.72 6.49
C ARG A 147 -5.72 2.32 6.46
N GLY A 148 -4.99 1.29 6.01
CA GLY A 148 -5.43 -0.10 6.01
C GLY A 148 -6.11 -0.56 4.73
N PHE A 149 -5.96 0.17 3.64
CA PHE A 149 -6.36 -0.32 2.32
C PHE A 149 -5.40 -1.41 1.85
N SER A 150 -5.94 -2.49 1.32
CA SER A 150 -5.17 -3.64 0.83
C SER A 150 -5.02 -3.68 -0.68
N VAL A 151 -5.82 -2.92 -1.39
CA VAL A 151 -5.79 -2.77 -2.85
C VAL A 151 -5.82 -1.30 -3.21
N ILE A 152 -4.92 -0.89 -4.08
CA ILE A 152 -4.78 0.49 -4.57
C ILE A 152 -5.12 0.51 -6.04
N ILE A 153 -5.99 1.40 -6.45
CA ILE A 153 -6.26 1.71 -7.87
C ILE A 153 -5.30 2.84 -8.25
N THR A 154 -4.53 2.65 -9.31
CA THR A 154 -3.53 3.62 -9.78
C THR A 154 -3.59 3.82 -11.28
N ASN A 155 -3.32 5.02 -11.76
CA ASN A 155 -3.14 5.33 -13.18
C ASN A 155 -1.65 5.18 -13.61
N ASP A 156 -0.74 5.02 -12.65
CA ASP A 156 0.71 4.85 -12.87
C ASP A 156 1.16 3.46 -12.39
N ILE A 157 0.79 2.42 -13.13
CA ILE A 157 1.10 1.02 -12.80
C ILE A 157 2.61 0.79 -12.77
N GLU A 158 3.36 1.37 -13.70
CA GLU A 158 4.82 1.21 -13.79
C GLU A 158 5.51 1.86 -12.60
N GLY A 159 5.16 3.10 -12.29
CA GLY A 159 5.67 3.83 -11.13
C GLY A 159 5.33 3.13 -9.81
N PHE A 160 4.11 2.63 -9.67
CA PHE A 160 3.70 1.88 -8.49
C PHE A 160 4.45 0.55 -8.33
N ASN A 161 4.65 -0.19 -9.41
CA ASN A 161 5.42 -1.44 -9.37
C ASN A 161 6.89 -1.20 -9.02
N ALA A 162 7.51 -0.18 -9.60
CA ALA A 162 8.87 0.22 -9.26
C ALA A 162 8.98 0.64 -7.78
N TYR A 163 8.02 1.41 -7.28
CA TYR A 163 7.94 1.80 -5.88
C TYR A 163 7.81 0.58 -4.96
N ARG A 164 6.88 -0.34 -5.26
CA ARG A 164 6.70 -1.57 -4.49
C ARG A 164 7.95 -2.45 -4.45
N ALA A 165 8.68 -2.53 -5.56
CA ALA A 165 9.92 -3.31 -5.63
C ALA A 165 10.98 -2.73 -4.67
N ARG A 166 11.15 -1.41 -4.62
CA ARG A 166 12.07 -0.74 -3.68
C ARG A 166 11.62 -0.95 -2.23
N VAL A 167 10.35 -0.73 -1.93
CA VAL A 167 9.78 -0.98 -0.59
C VAL A 167 10.00 -2.42 -0.15
N LYS A 168 9.81 -3.39 -1.05
CA LYS A 168 10.08 -4.81 -0.77
C LYS A 168 11.54 -5.04 -0.41
N SER A 169 12.47 -4.43 -1.13
CA SER A 169 13.91 -4.53 -0.85
C SER A 169 14.25 -4.00 0.54
N TYR A 170 13.74 -2.81 0.91
CA TYR A 170 13.94 -2.25 2.24
C TYR A 170 13.31 -3.09 3.35
N LYS A 171 12.12 -3.64 3.12
CA LYS A 171 11.48 -4.57 4.07
C LYS A 171 12.31 -5.84 4.28
N THR A 172 12.90 -6.37 3.22
CA THR A 172 13.77 -7.56 3.32
C THR A 172 15.03 -7.26 4.13
N SER A 173 15.67 -6.10 3.90
CA SER A 173 16.83 -5.65 4.69
C SER A 173 16.47 -5.52 6.18
N LEU A 174 15.42 -4.77 6.47
CA LEU A 174 14.96 -4.54 7.84
C LEU A 174 14.57 -5.85 8.55
N THR A 175 13.96 -6.81 7.83
CA THR A 175 13.63 -8.12 8.39
C THR A 175 14.90 -8.87 8.80
N SER A 176 15.90 -8.92 7.91
CA SER A 176 17.19 -9.58 8.21
C SER A 176 17.88 -8.97 9.41
N ASP A 177 17.91 -7.64 9.50
CA ASP A 177 18.56 -6.96 10.63
C ASP A 177 17.75 -7.09 11.92
N LEU A 178 16.42 -7.18 11.82
CA LEU A 178 15.55 -7.46 12.94
C LEU A 178 15.77 -8.87 13.54
N GLU A 179 15.97 -9.87 12.69
CA GLU A 179 16.32 -11.23 13.12
C GLU A 179 17.66 -11.26 13.86
N LYS A 180 18.69 -10.58 13.34
CA LYS A 180 19.99 -10.43 14.01
C LYS A 180 19.85 -9.73 15.36
N ALA A 181 19.09 -8.61 15.40
CA ALA A 181 18.88 -7.87 16.63
C ALA A 181 18.15 -8.68 17.72
N GLN A 182 17.19 -9.52 17.31
CA GLN A 182 16.46 -10.40 18.22
C GLN A 182 17.34 -11.57 18.75
N ALA A 183 18.28 -12.03 17.95
CA ALA A 183 19.23 -13.08 18.34
C ALA A 183 20.40 -12.55 19.18
N THR A 184 20.55 -11.22 19.31
CA THR A 184 21.66 -10.61 20.05
C THR A 184 21.52 -10.85 21.55
N ASP A 185 22.54 -11.45 22.17
CA ASP A 185 22.61 -11.64 23.61
C ASP A 185 22.84 -10.29 24.32
N THR A 186 21.98 -9.96 25.25
CA THR A 186 22.04 -8.73 26.04
C THR A 186 22.43 -8.95 27.49
N ALA A 187 22.80 -10.17 27.89
CA ALA A 187 23.07 -10.54 29.28
C ALA A 187 24.23 -9.75 29.90
N LEU A 188 25.24 -9.42 29.08
CA LEU A 188 26.42 -8.64 29.48
C LEU A 188 26.28 -7.13 29.27
N CYS A 189 25.12 -6.66 28.79
CA CYS A 189 24.90 -5.27 28.48
C CYS A 189 24.31 -4.50 29.68
N SER A 190 24.53 -3.17 29.71
CA SER A 190 23.81 -2.34 30.70
C SER A 190 22.30 -2.41 30.45
N THR A 191 21.51 -2.35 31.52
CA THR A 191 20.04 -2.32 31.44
C THR A 191 19.54 -1.21 30.48
N SER A 192 20.19 -0.06 30.46
CA SER A 192 19.84 1.05 29.57
C SER A 192 20.00 0.66 28.09
N THR A 193 21.14 0.05 27.75
CA THR A 193 21.45 -0.34 26.35
C THR A 193 20.55 -1.48 25.88
N ALA A 194 20.32 -2.48 26.75
CA ALA A 194 19.39 -3.58 26.48
C ALA A 194 17.95 -3.08 26.26
N ASN A 195 17.49 -2.12 27.08
CA ASN A 195 16.16 -1.52 26.92
C ASN A 195 16.05 -0.68 25.64
N LYS A 196 17.12 0.03 25.26
CA LYS A 196 17.16 0.76 23.99
C LYS A 196 17.01 -0.18 22.81
N LEU A 197 17.76 -1.30 22.77
CA LEU A 197 17.61 -2.30 21.72
C LEU A 197 16.19 -2.87 21.67
N LYS A 198 15.60 -3.27 22.80
CA LYS A 198 14.23 -3.78 22.88
C LYS A 198 13.20 -2.77 22.33
N LYS A 199 13.35 -1.49 22.66
CA LYS A 199 12.50 -0.42 22.13
C LYS A 199 12.63 -0.30 20.61
N THR A 200 13.86 -0.25 20.11
CA THR A 200 14.13 -0.14 18.67
C THR A 200 13.62 -1.35 17.88
N ILE A 201 13.75 -2.57 18.45
CA ILE A 201 13.16 -3.80 17.87
C ILE A 201 11.62 -3.65 17.75
N THR A 202 10.97 -3.11 18.77
CA THR A 202 9.51 -2.91 18.73
C THR A 202 9.10 -1.89 17.69
N GLU A 203 9.83 -0.77 17.60
CA GLU A 203 9.61 0.28 16.59
C GLU A 203 9.83 -0.27 15.16
N ALA A 204 10.91 -1.02 14.95
CA ALA A 204 11.20 -1.66 13.66
C ALA A 204 10.10 -2.65 13.24
N LYS A 205 9.59 -3.47 14.15
CA LYS A 205 8.43 -4.37 13.88
C LYS A 205 7.19 -3.61 13.49
N ASN A 206 6.88 -2.52 14.16
CA ASN A 206 5.72 -1.69 13.84
C ASN A 206 5.88 -1.06 12.46
N THR A 207 7.05 -0.49 12.16
CA THR A 207 7.34 0.09 10.84
C THR A 207 7.25 -0.96 9.74
N LEU A 208 7.83 -2.14 9.94
CA LEU A 208 7.80 -3.25 8.98
C LEU A 208 6.36 -3.68 8.63
N SER A 209 5.46 -3.69 9.61
CA SER A 209 4.08 -4.12 9.44
C SER A 209 3.16 -3.05 8.84
N SER A 210 3.42 -1.77 9.09
CA SER A 210 2.48 -0.68 8.78
C SER A 210 2.96 0.26 7.67
N SER A 211 4.27 0.31 7.38
CA SER A 211 4.80 1.30 6.43
C SER A 211 5.07 0.73 5.04
N MET A 212 4.77 1.55 4.02
CA MET A 212 5.32 1.44 2.67
C MET A 212 6.23 2.64 2.33
N SER A 213 6.62 3.47 3.30
CA SER A 213 7.54 4.57 3.09
C SER A 213 8.98 4.06 3.06
N GLU A 214 9.69 4.32 1.96
CA GLU A 214 11.10 3.99 1.82
C GLU A 214 11.92 4.65 2.94
N SER A 215 11.67 5.94 3.21
CA SER A 215 12.37 6.68 4.26
C SER A 215 12.13 6.14 5.66
N GLU A 216 10.89 5.77 6.00
CA GLU A 216 10.58 5.20 7.32
C GLU A 216 11.22 3.83 7.52
N LEU A 217 11.26 3.00 6.48
CA LEU A 217 11.89 1.68 6.52
C LEU A 217 13.42 1.82 6.65
N MET A 218 14.03 2.75 5.92
CA MET A 218 15.46 3.04 6.03
C MET A 218 15.82 3.60 7.41
N GLU A 219 15.03 4.50 7.97
CA GLU A 219 15.26 5.08 9.29
C GLU A 219 15.13 4.01 10.39
N ALA A 220 14.16 3.12 10.29
CA ALA A 220 13.99 2.01 11.21
C ALA A 220 15.18 1.03 11.15
N ASP A 221 15.65 0.69 9.94
CA ASP A 221 16.81 -0.18 9.71
C ASP A 221 18.08 0.46 10.28
N TYR A 222 18.31 1.73 10.00
CA TYR A 222 19.44 2.49 10.52
C TYR A 222 19.44 2.57 12.05
N SER A 223 18.28 2.89 12.65
CA SER A 223 18.14 2.96 14.11
C SER A 223 18.42 1.62 14.78
N LEU A 224 17.99 0.53 14.14
CA LEU A 224 18.21 -0.83 14.62
C LEU A 224 19.70 -1.21 14.59
N ARG A 225 20.40 -0.89 13.49
CA ARG A 225 21.85 -1.10 13.36
C ARG A 225 22.63 -0.31 14.40
N LEU A 226 22.31 0.96 14.58
CA LEU A 226 22.93 1.79 15.61
C LEU A 226 22.73 1.23 17.04
N ALA A 227 21.55 0.67 17.30
CA ALA A 227 21.29 0.06 18.60
C ALA A 227 22.10 -1.24 18.82
N MET A 228 22.34 -2.02 17.74
CA MET A 228 23.21 -3.20 17.78
C MET A 228 24.69 -2.83 17.89
N GLU A 229 25.16 -1.83 17.15
CA GLU A 229 26.55 -1.33 17.22
C GLU A 229 26.89 -0.80 18.61
N ALA A 230 25.95 -0.09 19.25
CA ALA A 230 26.15 0.37 20.64
C ALA A 230 26.27 -0.76 21.68
N LEU A 231 25.90 -1.99 21.34
CA LEU A 231 26.18 -3.19 22.13
C LEU A 231 27.59 -3.71 21.86
N ALA A 232 28.02 -3.75 20.60
CA ALA A 232 29.34 -4.25 20.20
C ALA A 232 30.47 -3.36 20.77
N ASP A 233 30.35 -2.03 20.70
CA ASP A 233 31.36 -1.09 21.21
C ASP A 233 31.62 -1.24 22.71
N ARG A 234 30.70 -1.79 23.51
CA ARG A 234 30.90 -1.99 24.95
C ARG A 234 31.58 -3.30 25.30
N THR A 235 31.47 -4.32 24.46
CA THR A 235 32.20 -5.57 24.66
C THR A 235 33.71 -5.41 24.41
N GLU A 236 34.10 -4.46 23.56
CA GLU A 236 35.51 -4.08 23.34
C GLU A 236 36.05 -3.11 24.41
N ASN A 237 35.19 -2.31 25.06
CA ASN A 237 35.59 -1.24 25.98
C ASN A 237 35.74 -1.66 27.45
N ASP A 238 35.36 -2.86 27.83
CA ASP A 238 35.61 -3.37 29.20
C ASP A 238 37.12 -3.57 29.47
N ASN A 239 37.96 -3.43 28.45
CA ASN A 239 39.43 -3.41 28.53
C ASN A 239 40.02 -1.97 28.70
N GLY A 240 39.25 -0.99 29.14
CA GLY A 240 39.81 0.23 29.76
C GLY A 240 40.22 1.37 28.83
N LYS A 241 39.67 1.52 27.62
CA LYS A 241 39.91 2.70 26.78
C LYS A 241 38.64 3.45 26.38
N THR A 242 38.55 4.68 26.84
CA THR A 242 37.50 5.66 26.44
C THR A 242 37.58 6.02 24.96
N VAL A 243 36.50 5.81 24.21
CA VAL A 243 36.40 6.21 22.80
C VAL A 243 35.76 7.59 22.68
N THR A 244 36.40 8.46 21.94
CA THR A 244 36.00 9.86 21.71
C THR A 244 34.74 9.99 20.81
N PRO A 245 33.84 10.95 21.09
CA PRO A 245 32.54 11.12 20.41
C PRO A 245 32.57 11.51 18.92
N GLY A 246 33.75 11.69 18.33
CA GLY A 246 33.91 12.31 17.02
C GLY A 246 33.50 11.47 15.80
N ARG A 247 33.39 10.14 15.91
CA ARG A 247 33.04 9.27 14.75
C ARG A 247 31.53 9.20 14.47
N ILE A 248 30.72 9.34 15.49
CA ILE A 248 29.24 9.28 15.35
C ILE A 248 28.72 10.51 14.59
N THR A 249 29.32 11.67 14.81
CA THR A 249 28.90 12.93 14.16
C THR A 249 29.15 12.90 12.65
N ALA A 250 30.19 12.24 12.17
CA ALA A 250 30.51 12.18 10.73
C ALA A 250 29.50 11.32 9.95
N VAL A 251 29.07 10.18 10.49
CA VAL A 251 28.11 9.29 9.83
C VAL A 251 26.70 9.93 9.79
N VAL A 252 26.29 10.58 10.88
CA VAL A 252 25.01 11.32 10.93
C VAL A 252 24.99 12.46 9.90
N LEU A 253 26.09 13.19 9.74
CA LEU A 253 26.19 14.26 8.74
C LEU A 253 26.16 13.73 7.31
N VAL A 254 26.74 12.55 7.03
CA VAL A 254 26.69 11.93 5.70
C VAL A 254 25.26 11.47 5.36
N VAL A 255 24.54 10.87 6.30
CA VAL A 255 23.16 10.44 6.08
C VAL A 255 22.21 11.63 5.87
N ILE A 256 22.37 12.70 6.68
CA ILE A 256 21.61 13.94 6.48
C ILE A 256 21.92 14.55 5.12
N ALA A 257 23.20 14.56 4.70
CA ALA A 257 23.59 15.06 3.39
C ALA A 257 22.99 14.24 2.23
N LEU A 258 22.93 12.92 2.35
CA LEU A 258 22.29 12.04 1.36
C LEU A 258 20.78 12.28 1.27
N ILE A 259 20.10 12.45 2.40
CA ILE A 259 18.66 12.77 2.43
C ILE A 259 18.38 14.12 1.78
N ILE A 260 19.20 15.14 2.11
CA ILE A 260 19.08 16.46 1.49
C ILE A 260 19.37 16.37 -0.01
N PHE A 261 20.36 15.59 -0.43
CA PHE A 261 20.70 15.38 -1.84
C PHE A 261 19.54 14.74 -2.61
N GLU A 262 18.89 13.71 -2.07
CA GLU A 262 17.72 13.09 -2.70
C GLU A 262 16.54 14.07 -2.83
N ILE A 263 16.23 14.84 -1.78
CA ILE A 263 15.17 15.84 -1.80
C ILE A 263 15.46 16.92 -2.86
N VAL A 264 16.70 17.41 -2.93
CA VAL A 264 17.13 18.41 -3.92
C VAL A 264 17.09 17.83 -5.33
N PHE A 265 17.59 16.60 -5.51
CA PHE A 265 17.61 15.92 -6.81
C PHE A 265 16.20 15.67 -7.35
N ASP A 266 15.27 15.19 -6.49
CA ASP A 266 13.87 14.97 -6.88
C ASP A 266 13.16 16.31 -7.20
N THR A 267 13.46 17.36 -6.45
CA THR A 267 12.93 18.70 -6.71
C THR A 267 13.41 19.26 -8.05
N LEU A 268 14.70 19.07 -8.38
CA LEU A 268 15.28 19.48 -9.65
C LEU A 268 14.74 18.66 -10.82
N ARG A 269 14.54 17.35 -10.63
CA ARG A 269 13.92 16.46 -11.62
C ARG A 269 12.49 16.88 -11.94
N ARG A 270 11.69 17.21 -10.93
CA ARG A 270 10.31 17.72 -11.10
C ARG A 270 10.27 19.05 -11.84
N LYS A 271 11.18 19.98 -11.53
CA LYS A 271 11.30 21.25 -12.26
C LYS A 271 11.66 21.04 -13.73
N LYS A 272 12.52 20.06 -14.05
CA LYS A 272 12.93 19.74 -15.42
C LYS A 272 11.78 19.13 -16.23
N VAL A 273 10.97 18.27 -15.60
CA VAL A 273 9.77 17.67 -16.22
C VAL A 273 8.68 18.72 -16.46
N SER A 274 8.44 19.60 -15.48
CA SER A 274 7.49 20.70 -15.61
C SER A 274 7.89 21.65 -16.74
N LYS A 275 9.19 22.01 -16.86
CA LYS A 275 9.69 22.88 -17.94
C LYS A 275 9.49 22.26 -19.34
N ARG A 276 9.75 20.95 -19.50
CA ARG A 276 9.49 20.23 -20.76
C ARG A 276 8.00 20.17 -21.13
N ARG A 277 7.11 20.05 -20.16
CA ARG A 277 5.64 20.10 -20.41
C ARG A 277 5.20 21.48 -20.89
N THR A 278 5.77 22.56 -20.33
CA THR A 278 5.43 23.93 -20.72
C THR A 278 5.96 24.27 -22.12
N GLU A 279 7.14 23.76 -22.49
CA GLU A 279 7.75 23.93 -23.82
C GLU A 279 6.95 23.16 -24.90
N ASN A 280 6.57 21.91 -24.63
CA ASN A 280 5.73 21.13 -25.56
C ASN A 280 4.30 21.67 -25.72
N GLY A 281 3.73 22.27 -24.65
CA GLY A 281 2.42 22.93 -24.71
C GLY A 281 2.44 24.20 -25.57
N ARG A 282 3.56 24.94 -25.59
CA ARG A 282 3.74 26.12 -26.44
C ARG A 282 3.97 25.77 -27.91
N ALA A 283 4.63 24.67 -28.23
CA ALA A 283 4.86 24.21 -29.59
C ALA A 283 3.55 23.80 -30.29
N HIS A 284 2.56 23.28 -29.55
CA HIS A 284 1.25 22.89 -30.12
C HIS A 284 0.30 24.08 -30.32
N SER A 285 0.50 25.23 -29.66
CA SER A 285 -0.38 26.41 -29.82
C SER A 285 0.05 27.34 -30.95
N SER A 286 1.29 27.24 -31.45
CA SER A 286 1.81 28.08 -32.53
C SER A 286 1.60 27.52 -33.97
N GLY A 287 1.04 26.32 -34.07
CA GLY A 287 0.76 25.64 -35.36
C GLY A 287 -0.65 25.81 -35.93
N LYS A 288 -1.50 26.68 -35.35
CA LYS A 288 -2.82 27.03 -35.86
C LYS A 288 -2.89 28.55 -36.10
N LYS A 289 -2.37 28.98 -37.20
CA LYS A 289 -2.75 30.19 -37.91
C LYS A 289 -2.70 29.90 -39.42
#